data_6374692583bb3e2ecdf981d5a48db76c
#
_entry.id   6374692583bb3e2ecdf981d5a48db76c
#
_cell.length_a   1.000
_cell.length_b   1.000
_cell.length_c   1.000
_cell.angle_alpha   90.00
_cell.angle_beta   90.00
_cell.angle_gamma   90.00
#
_symmetry.space_group_name_H-M   'P 1'
#
loop_
_entity.id
_entity.type
_entity.pdbx_description
1 polymer ?
#
loop_
_entity_poly.entity_id
_entity_poly.type
_entity_poly.pdbx_seq_one_letter_code
_entity_poly.pdbx_strand_id
1 'polypeptide(L)'
;MNFFYTPAKYIDEQKKELQLTGEEAHHLINVLRYQTGQEVDVVDGEGKHFTGTISLIRKKEVWVEIHSVNQQTGSLTSLALGVIKNRQRLEFAIEKAVEMGAGRILLFDAMNSEKSKVRLNRIRKIVLSAMKQSLRAHLPEVQFYQSLEKVIERQKE
;
A
#
# COMPACT_ATOMS: atom_id res chain seq x y z
N MET A 1 9.87 5.01 -12.94
CA MET A 1 9.90 5.28 -11.49
C MET A 1 9.00 4.25 -10.81
N ASN A 2 9.52 3.48 -9.88
CA ASN A 2 8.76 2.47 -9.14
C ASN A 2 8.95 2.73 -7.65
N PHE A 3 7.86 2.88 -6.90
CA PHE A 3 7.94 2.94 -5.45
C PHE A 3 8.08 1.54 -4.86
N PHE A 4 8.97 1.42 -3.88
CA PHE A 4 9.04 0.28 -2.98
C PHE A 4 8.35 0.64 -1.66
N TYR A 5 7.95 -0.36 -0.91
CA TYR A 5 7.28 -0.17 0.37
C TYR A 5 8.06 -0.82 1.50
N THR A 6 8.21 -0.11 2.61
CA THR A 6 8.69 -0.70 3.86
C THR A 6 7.96 -0.10 5.06
N PRO A 7 7.50 -0.92 6.02
CA PRO A 7 6.87 -0.39 7.23
C PRO A 7 7.86 0.44 8.07
N ALA A 8 7.35 1.43 8.80
CA ALA A 8 8.14 2.36 9.62
C ALA A 8 9.15 1.67 10.57
N LYS A 9 8.83 0.46 11.06
CA LYS A 9 9.74 -0.33 11.93
C LYS A 9 11.09 -0.72 11.29
N TYR A 10 11.20 -0.65 9.96
CA TYR A 10 12.43 -0.91 9.20
C TYR A 10 13.11 0.37 8.73
N ILE A 11 12.74 1.53 9.29
CA ILE A 11 13.30 2.83 8.94
C ILE A 11 13.95 3.44 10.17
N ASP A 12 15.22 3.76 10.08
CA ASP A 12 15.97 4.49 11.08
C ASP A 12 16.41 5.85 10.51
N GLU A 13 15.57 6.87 10.73
CA GLU A 13 15.85 8.21 10.22
C GLU A 13 17.10 8.86 10.88
N GLN A 14 17.42 8.48 12.12
CA GLN A 14 18.60 8.99 12.80
C GLN A 14 19.89 8.48 12.15
N LYS A 15 19.90 7.21 11.78
CA LYS A 15 21.02 6.60 11.04
C LYS A 15 20.94 6.86 9.53
N LYS A 16 19.85 7.49 9.04
CA LYS A 16 19.57 7.68 7.62
C LYS A 16 19.60 6.35 6.84
N GLU A 17 18.96 5.33 7.39
CA GLU A 17 18.98 3.99 6.81
C GLU A 17 17.58 3.37 6.85
N LEU A 18 17.23 2.64 5.81
CA LEU A 18 16.05 1.80 5.79
C LEU A 18 16.35 0.43 5.18
N GLN A 19 15.48 -0.53 5.48
CA GLN A 19 15.63 -1.90 5.02
C GLN A 19 14.37 -2.33 4.25
N LEU A 20 14.58 -2.86 3.05
CA LEU A 20 13.55 -3.61 2.30
C LEU A 20 13.71 -5.10 2.58
N THR A 21 12.58 -5.77 2.83
CA THR A 21 12.54 -7.20 3.16
C THR A 21 11.46 -7.94 2.39
N GLY A 22 11.45 -9.27 2.42
CA GLY A 22 10.37 -10.10 1.88
C GLY A 22 10.12 -9.93 0.38
N GLU A 23 8.86 -9.69 0.01
CA GLU A 23 8.45 -9.55 -1.40
C GLU A 23 9.09 -8.33 -2.08
N GLU A 24 9.32 -7.23 -1.35
CA GLU A 24 9.93 -6.01 -1.89
C GLU A 24 11.42 -6.23 -2.23
N ALA A 25 12.18 -6.83 -1.31
CA ALA A 25 13.58 -7.17 -1.57
C ALA A 25 13.70 -8.18 -2.72
N HIS A 26 12.84 -9.21 -2.73
CA HIS A 26 12.80 -10.19 -3.82
C HIS A 26 12.52 -9.53 -5.18
N HIS A 27 11.54 -8.63 -5.24
CA HIS A 27 11.18 -7.93 -6.47
C HIS A 27 12.35 -7.07 -6.98
N LEU A 28 12.98 -6.32 -6.08
CA LEU A 28 14.12 -5.47 -6.38
C LEU A 28 15.33 -6.27 -6.90
N ILE A 29 15.69 -7.36 -6.20
CA ILE A 29 16.88 -8.17 -6.52
C ILE A 29 16.65 -9.05 -7.77
N ASN A 30 15.54 -9.80 -7.78
CA ASN A 30 15.37 -10.90 -8.73
C ASN A 30 14.56 -10.53 -9.98
N VAL A 31 13.66 -9.54 -9.88
CA VAL A 31 12.84 -9.10 -11.00
C VAL A 31 13.48 -7.90 -11.68
N LEU A 32 13.76 -6.84 -10.91
CA LEU A 32 14.32 -5.60 -11.46
C LEU A 32 15.84 -5.62 -11.56
N ARG A 33 16.51 -6.55 -10.84
CA ARG A 33 17.96 -6.77 -10.86
C ARG A 33 18.77 -5.53 -10.51
N TYR A 34 18.27 -4.78 -9.52
CA TYR A 34 18.98 -3.62 -9.00
C TYR A 34 20.28 -4.03 -8.30
N GLN A 35 21.23 -3.11 -8.35
CA GLN A 35 22.56 -3.30 -7.80
C GLN A 35 22.88 -2.23 -6.73
N THR A 36 23.87 -2.51 -5.90
CA THR A 36 24.43 -1.51 -4.96
C THR A 36 24.87 -0.27 -5.73
N GLY A 37 24.59 0.91 -5.18
CA GLY A 37 24.85 2.21 -5.79
C GLY A 37 23.72 2.78 -6.63
N GLN A 38 22.66 2.02 -6.90
CA GLN A 38 21.49 2.54 -7.62
C GLN A 38 20.51 3.26 -6.69
N GLU A 39 19.87 4.30 -7.22
CA GLU A 39 18.84 5.06 -6.51
C GLU A 39 17.52 4.32 -6.48
N VAL A 40 16.82 4.46 -5.37
CA VAL A 40 15.49 3.90 -5.14
C VAL A 40 14.59 4.89 -4.41
N ASP A 41 13.30 4.80 -4.71
CA ASP A 41 12.23 5.52 -4.02
C ASP A 41 11.43 4.56 -3.16
N VAL A 42 11.35 4.85 -1.86
CA VAL A 42 10.69 4.00 -0.86
C VAL A 42 9.63 4.80 -0.11
N VAL A 43 8.50 4.19 0.19
CA VAL A 43 7.43 4.80 0.99
C VAL A 43 7.11 3.94 2.22
N ASP A 44 6.69 4.60 3.31
CA ASP A 44 6.34 3.93 4.57
C ASP A 44 4.85 3.55 4.67
N GLY A 45 4.02 4.06 3.78
CA GLY A 45 2.56 3.90 3.85
C GLY A 45 1.87 4.91 4.77
N GLU A 46 2.63 5.74 5.48
CA GLU A 46 2.15 6.76 6.44
C GLU A 46 2.33 8.19 5.90
N GLY A 47 2.80 8.32 4.67
CA GLY A 47 2.95 9.58 3.94
C GLY A 47 4.38 9.99 3.68
N LYS A 48 5.38 9.32 4.24
CA LYS A 48 6.77 9.64 3.95
C LYS A 48 7.24 8.91 2.69
N HIS A 49 7.92 9.67 1.86
CA HIS A 49 8.62 9.20 0.67
C HIS A 49 10.12 9.48 0.86
N PHE A 50 10.89 8.42 0.82
CA PHE A 50 12.35 8.42 0.98
C PHE A 50 13.00 8.19 -0.37
N THR A 51 13.96 9.02 -0.71
CA THR A 51 14.88 8.78 -1.83
C THR A 51 16.23 8.41 -1.27
N GLY A 52 16.83 7.35 -1.76
CA GLY A 52 18.10 6.88 -1.26
C GLY A 52 18.86 6.01 -2.25
N THR A 53 20.05 5.57 -1.85
CA THR A 53 20.92 4.69 -2.63
C THR A 53 21.03 3.33 -1.96
N ILE A 54 20.96 2.27 -2.73
CA ILE A 54 21.20 0.91 -2.23
C ILE A 54 22.63 0.80 -1.73
N SER A 55 22.80 0.64 -0.42
CA SER A 55 24.11 0.50 0.23
C SER A 55 24.59 -0.94 0.32
N LEU A 56 23.66 -1.90 0.49
CA LEU A 56 23.97 -3.31 0.64
C LEU A 56 22.84 -4.20 0.17
N ILE A 57 23.16 -5.25 -0.56
CA ILE A 57 22.23 -6.32 -0.95
C ILE A 57 22.68 -7.63 -0.31
N ARG A 58 21.77 -8.26 0.44
CA ARG A 58 21.89 -9.62 0.96
C ARG A 58 20.80 -10.50 0.36
N LYS A 59 20.87 -11.83 0.57
CA LYS A 59 19.96 -12.83 -0.08
C LYS A 59 18.46 -12.48 -0.02
N LYS A 60 17.99 -11.80 1.05
CA LYS A 60 16.57 -11.49 1.28
C LYS A 60 16.32 -10.08 1.80
N GLU A 61 17.36 -9.25 1.81
CA GLU A 61 17.33 -7.92 2.42
C GLU A 61 18.10 -6.94 1.55
N VAL A 62 17.59 -5.73 1.46
CA VAL A 62 18.23 -4.61 0.77
C VAL A 62 18.28 -3.44 1.74
N TRP A 63 19.47 -2.92 1.95
CA TRP A 63 19.71 -1.75 2.77
C TRP A 63 19.85 -0.53 1.89
N VAL A 64 19.23 0.57 2.29
CA VAL A 64 19.20 1.82 1.53
C VAL A 64 19.65 2.96 2.44
N GLU A 65 20.65 3.71 2.02
CA GLU A 65 21.06 4.96 2.63
C GLU A 65 20.13 6.08 2.18
N ILE A 66 19.47 6.77 3.12
CA ILE A 66 18.47 7.81 2.86
C ILE A 66 19.17 9.14 2.57
N HIS A 67 18.86 9.77 1.45
CA HIS A 67 19.33 11.09 1.06
C HIS A 67 18.31 12.19 1.32
N SER A 68 17.04 11.92 1.06
CA SER A 68 15.94 12.88 1.27
C SER A 68 14.67 12.22 1.73
N VAL A 69 13.86 12.99 2.45
CA VAL A 69 12.53 12.58 2.93
C VAL A 69 11.54 13.66 2.55
N ASN A 70 10.47 13.27 1.85
CA ASN A 70 9.37 14.14 1.51
C ASN A 70 8.09 13.66 2.18
N GLN A 71 7.25 14.59 2.65
CA GLN A 71 5.95 14.26 3.24
C GLN A 71 4.84 14.55 2.24
N GLN A 72 4.02 13.55 1.95
CA GLN A 72 2.78 13.70 1.20
C GLN A 72 1.61 13.87 2.18
N THR A 73 0.62 14.66 1.79
CA THR A 73 -0.62 14.79 2.56
C THR A 73 -1.54 13.60 2.27
N GLY A 74 -2.08 12.98 3.32
CA GLY A 74 -3.06 11.92 3.19
C GLY A 74 -4.42 12.43 2.70
N SER A 75 -5.21 11.53 2.13
CA SER A 75 -6.58 11.83 1.70
C SER A 75 -7.59 11.44 2.77
N LEU A 76 -8.56 12.30 3.03
CA LEU A 76 -9.70 12.03 3.91
C LEU A 76 -10.85 11.32 3.19
N THR A 77 -10.74 11.15 1.88
CA THR A 77 -11.79 10.52 1.07
C THR A 77 -11.95 9.05 1.41
N SER A 78 -13.16 8.63 1.72
CA SER A 78 -13.52 7.24 1.95
C SER A 78 -14.43 6.73 0.85
N LEU A 79 -14.15 5.53 0.35
CA LEU A 79 -15.04 4.82 -0.58
C LEU A 79 -15.74 3.68 0.16
N ALA A 80 -17.06 3.73 0.25
CA ALA A 80 -17.87 2.57 0.65
C ALA A 80 -18.27 1.78 -0.59
N LEU A 81 -17.94 0.48 -0.61
CA LEU A 81 -18.15 -0.37 -1.79
C LEU A 81 -18.82 -1.68 -1.37
N GLY A 82 -20.02 -1.93 -1.89
CA GLY A 82 -20.70 -3.23 -1.75
C GLY A 82 -19.90 -4.32 -2.44
N VAL A 83 -19.68 -5.42 -1.74
CA VAL A 83 -18.99 -6.58 -2.29
C VAL A 83 -19.83 -7.24 -3.35
N ILE A 84 -19.28 -7.38 -4.55
CA ILE A 84 -19.93 -8.02 -5.70
C ILE A 84 -19.33 -9.40 -5.97
N LYS A 85 -20.12 -10.29 -6.56
CA LYS A 85 -19.71 -11.67 -6.89
C LYS A 85 -18.55 -11.73 -7.89
N ASN A 86 -18.51 -10.79 -8.83
CA ASN A 86 -17.41 -10.68 -9.81
C ASN A 86 -16.16 -10.10 -9.16
N ARG A 87 -15.23 -10.98 -8.78
CA ARG A 87 -13.98 -10.62 -8.11
C ARG A 87 -13.13 -9.65 -8.94
N GLN A 88 -13.02 -9.84 -10.24
CA GLN A 88 -12.19 -9.00 -11.10
C GLN A 88 -12.71 -7.55 -11.14
N ARG A 89 -14.03 -7.37 -11.20
CA ARG A 89 -14.64 -6.02 -11.14
C ARG A 89 -14.45 -5.37 -9.77
N LEU A 90 -14.56 -6.15 -8.69
CA LEU A 90 -14.30 -5.64 -7.34
C LEU A 90 -12.85 -5.18 -7.19
N GLU A 91 -11.90 -6.02 -7.60
CA GLU A 91 -10.47 -5.73 -7.54
C GLU A 91 -10.11 -4.50 -8.40
N PHE A 92 -10.67 -4.39 -9.60
CA PHE A 92 -10.52 -3.24 -10.47
C PHE A 92 -11.06 -1.95 -9.84
N ALA A 93 -12.27 -1.98 -9.26
CA ALA A 93 -12.84 -0.81 -8.60
C ALA A 93 -11.97 -0.33 -7.43
N ILE A 94 -11.43 -1.26 -6.64
CA ILE A 94 -10.52 -0.96 -5.52
C ILE A 94 -9.22 -0.35 -6.05
N GLU A 95 -8.61 -0.94 -7.07
CA GLU A 95 -7.40 -0.41 -7.70
C GLU A 95 -7.60 1.03 -8.17
N LYS A 96 -8.69 1.31 -8.90
CA LYS A 96 -9.00 2.66 -9.39
C LYS A 96 -9.31 3.64 -8.27
N ALA A 97 -9.96 3.20 -7.20
CA ALA A 97 -10.18 4.04 -6.02
C ALA A 97 -8.85 4.50 -5.39
N VAL A 98 -7.88 3.60 -5.27
CA VAL A 98 -6.53 3.94 -4.77
C VAL A 98 -5.83 4.91 -5.70
N GLU A 99 -5.84 4.66 -7.00
CA GLU A 99 -5.25 5.55 -8.01
C GLU A 99 -5.87 6.95 -7.97
N MET A 100 -7.18 7.05 -7.72
CA MET A 100 -7.89 8.33 -7.57
C MET A 100 -7.67 8.99 -6.20
N GLY A 101 -7.00 8.33 -5.26
CA GLY A 101 -6.61 8.90 -3.98
C GLY A 101 -7.56 8.61 -2.83
N ALA A 102 -8.33 7.54 -2.85
CA ALA A 102 -9.08 7.12 -1.68
C ALA A 102 -8.12 6.82 -0.51
N GLY A 103 -8.37 7.42 0.64
CA GLY A 103 -7.61 7.16 1.87
C GLY A 103 -8.16 5.98 2.67
N ARG A 104 -9.45 5.63 2.48
CA ARG A 104 -10.10 4.48 3.12
C ARG A 104 -11.00 3.75 2.12
N ILE A 105 -11.00 2.42 2.20
CA ILE A 105 -11.87 1.53 1.41
C ILE A 105 -12.67 0.68 2.39
N LEU A 106 -13.97 0.94 2.44
CA LEU A 106 -14.92 0.34 3.37
C LEU A 106 -15.80 -0.65 2.59
N LEU A 107 -15.42 -1.92 2.63
CA LEU A 107 -16.15 -3.00 1.96
C LEU A 107 -17.33 -3.44 2.84
N PHE A 108 -18.47 -3.75 2.24
CA PHE A 108 -19.62 -4.26 3.01
C PHE A 108 -20.44 -5.28 2.20
N ASP A 109 -21.12 -6.18 2.91
CA ASP A 109 -22.11 -7.06 2.27
C ASP A 109 -23.34 -6.25 1.91
N ALA A 110 -23.67 -6.18 0.60
CA ALA A 110 -24.88 -5.51 0.12
C ALA A 110 -26.12 -6.39 0.37
N MET A 111 -27.24 -5.76 0.71
CA MET A 111 -28.54 -6.45 0.78
C MET A 111 -28.79 -7.16 -0.57
N ASN A 112 -29.22 -8.40 -0.53
CA ASN A 112 -29.44 -9.28 -1.70
C ASN A 112 -28.17 -9.75 -2.43
N SER A 113 -26.96 -9.53 -1.90
CA SER A 113 -25.77 -10.22 -2.39
C SER A 113 -25.64 -11.58 -1.72
N GLU A 114 -25.29 -12.62 -2.49
CA GLU A 114 -24.80 -13.86 -1.87
C GLU A 114 -23.56 -13.53 -1.03
N LYS A 115 -23.51 -14.03 0.22
CA LYS A 115 -22.36 -13.83 1.11
C LYS A 115 -21.07 -14.25 0.40
N SER A 116 -20.34 -13.30 -0.11
CA SER A 116 -19.06 -13.54 -0.77
C SER A 116 -17.95 -13.51 0.28
N LYS A 117 -17.13 -14.57 0.31
CA LYS A 117 -15.93 -14.58 1.16
C LYS A 117 -14.91 -13.58 0.61
N VAL A 118 -14.84 -12.40 1.21
CA VAL A 118 -13.81 -11.42 0.89
C VAL A 118 -12.47 -11.88 1.44
N ARG A 119 -11.47 -12.00 0.58
CA ARG A 119 -10.09 -12.31 0.97
C ARG A 119 -9.34 -11.01 1.25
N LEU A 120 -9.49 -10.46 2.45
CA LEU A 120 -8.90 -9.17 2.84
C LEU A 120 -7.38 -9.10 2.58
N ASN A 121 -6.64 -10.20 2.80
CA ASN A 121 -5.20 -10.22 2.51
C ASN A 121 -4.90 -9.99 1.03
N ARG A 122 -5.73 -10.52 0.11
CA ARG A 122 -5.59 -10.26 -1.32
C ARG A 122 -5.92 -8.81 -1.65
N ILE A 123 -7.00 -8.27 -1.09
CA ILE A 123 -7.37 -6.86 -1.28
C ILE A 123 -6.25 -5.93 -0.81
N ARG A 124 -5.67 -6.18 0.36
CA ARG A 124 -4.54 -5.38 0.87
C ARG A 124 -3.32 -5.41 -0.07
N LYS A 125 -3.03 -6.55 -0.69
CA LYS A 125 -1.95 -6.64 -1.71
C LYS A 125 -2.27 -5.80 -2.95
N ILE A 126 -3.52 -5.78 -3.40
CA ILE A 126 -3.96 -4.95 -4.54
C ILE A 126 -3.82 -3.46 -4.19
N VAL A 127 -4.29 -3.06 -3.00
CA VAL A 127 -4.18 -1.68 -2.51
C VAL A 127 -2.72 -1.23 -2.42
N LEU A 128 -1.84 -2.07 -1.88
CA LEU A 128 -0.40 -1.79 -1.80
C LEU A 128 0.23 -1.63 -3.19
N SER A 129 -0.11 -2.52 -4.13
CA SER A 129 0.38 -2.45 -5.49
C SER A 129 -0.10 -1.18 -6.20
N ALA A 130 -1.39 -0.85 -6.09
CA ALA A 130 -1.98 0.35 -6.68
C ALA A 130 -1.39 1.64 -6.09
N MET A 131 -1.16 1.68 -4.77
CA MET A 131 -0.49 2.79 -4.08
C MET A 131 0.90 3.04 -4.68
N LYS A 132 1.71 2.00 -4.83
CA LYS A 132 3.06 2.11 -5.40
C LYS A 132 3.05 2.57 -6.85
N GLN A 133 2.15 2.01 -7.67
CA GLN A 133 2.02 2.37 -9.09
C GLN A 133 1.55 3.82 -9.29
N SER A 134 0.67 4.30 -8.44
CA SER A 134 0.17 5.68 -8.49
C SER A 134 1.07 6.70 -7.78
N LEU A 135 2.26 6.28 -7.35
CA LEU A 135 3.28 7.10 -6.67
C LEU A 135 2.72 7.80 -5.41
N ARG A 136 1.88 7.11 -4.67
CA ARG A 136 1.33 7.60 -3.39
C ARG A 136 2.12 7.04 -2.22
N ALA A 137 2.31 7.88 -1.20
CA ALA A 137 3.02 7.48 0.02
C ALA A 137 2.07 7.05 1.16
N HIS A 138 0.76 7.29 1.04
CA HIS A 138 -0.24 6.83 2.01
C HIS A 138 -0.89 5.53 1.55
N LEU A 139 -0.79 4.50 2.39
CA LEU A 139 -1.47 3.22 2.19
C LEU A 139 -2.93 3.33 2.64
N PRO A 140 -3.91 3.21 1.75
CA PRO A 140 -5.31 3.26 2.13
C PRO A 140 -5.68 2.16 3.14
N GLU A 141 -6.45 2.55 4.15
CA GLU A 141 -7.02 1.61 5.11
C GLU A 141 -8.11 0.77 4.45
N VAL A 142 -8.11 -0.55 4.69
CA VAL A 142 -9.14 -1.46 4.17
C VAL A 142 -9.87 -2.12 5.33
N GLN A 143 -11.19 -1.89 5.40
CA GLN A 143 -12.06 -2.48 6.42
C GLN A 143 -13.23 -3.21 5.75
N PHE A 144 -13.78 -4.22 6.45
CA PHE A 144 -14.95 -4.96 6.01
C PHE A 144 -16.04 -4.89 7.07
N TYR A 145 -17.28 -4.64 6.63
CA TYR A 145 -18.46 -4.51 7.45
C TYR A 145 -19.56 -5.46 7.00
N GLN A 146 -20.44 -5.85 7.91
CA GLN A 146 -21.56 -6.77 7.61
C GLN A 146 -22.67 -6.12 6.79
N SER A 147 -22.78 -4.79 6.82
CA SER A 147 -23.79 -4.05 6.05
C SER A 147 -23.41 -2.57 5.87
N LEU A 148 -24.11 -1.86 4.99
CA LEU A 148 -23.94 -0.42 4.78
C LEU A 148 -24.27 0.38 6.04
N GLU A 149 -25.29 -0.03 6.80
CA GLU A 149 -25.68 0.62 8.05
C GLU A 149 -24.50 0.63 9.03
N LYS A 150 -23.78 -0.49 9.14
CA LYS A 150 -22.58 -0.59 10.01
C LYS A 150 -21.45 0.32 9.54
N VAL A 151 -21.29 0.53 8.24
CA VAL A 151 -20.34 1.51 7.70
C VAL A 151 -20.74 2.91 8.15
N ILE A 152 -22.04 3.28 8.02
CA ILE A 152 -22.54 4.62 8.37
C ILE A 152 -22.43 4.87 9.87
N GLU A 153 -22.80 3.91 10.71
CA GLU A 153 -22.68 4.02 12.17
C GLU A 153 -21.25 4.35 12.59
N ARG A 154 -20.28 3.61 12.06
CA ARG A 154 -18.86 3.78 12.39
C ARG A 154 -18.24 5.08 11.91
N GLN A 155 -18.81 5.74 10.90
CA GLN A 155 -18.32 7.03 10.41
C GLN A 155 -18.87 8.23 11.20
N LYS A 156 -19.80 8.00 12.13
CA LYS A 156 -20.38 9.04 13.01
C LYS A 156 -19.66 9.17 14.35
N GLU A 157 -18.83 8.18 14.69
CA GLU A 157 -17.96 8.16 15.88
C GLU A 157 -16.61 8.88 15.60
#